data_c92bd3bd63e724629599a9c2795620e0
#
_entry.id   c92bd3bd63e724629599a9c2795620e0
#
_cell.length_a   1.000
_cell.length_b   1.000
_cell.length_c   1.000
_cell.angle_alpha   90.00
_cell.angle_beta   90.00
_cell.angle_gamma   90.00
#
_symmetry.space_group_name_H-M   'P 1'
#
loop_
_entity.id
_entity.type
_entity.pdbx_description
1 polymer ?
#
loop_
_entity_poly.entity_id
_entity_poly.type
_entity_poly.pdbx_seq_one_letter_code
_entity_poly.pdbx_strand_id
1 'polypeptide(L)'
;MSPVKAVLFDRDGTLVHDVPYNADPDLARPVDGAREALDALRARGIRTGVVTNQSGIARGLLSEADVRRVNRRIEELLGPFDVWALCPHGPDDGCHCRKPQPGMVLWAAGRICVHPADCVVVGDIGADMEAARRAGAHGILVPTPQTRPEETDTAPHVAPDLLTAVRTVLNGLARDDDDSAPPDGPDGAEDPAGAAETDGSAQAARGQEATGPDREDRAERTNRTDRADRLSRADRADRLSRADRANRTDVPDRTHRTDGPGAAEPDGPVGGSGGTVVGRAP
;
A
#
# COMPACT_ATOMS: atom_id res chain seq x y z
N MET A 1 8.98 -26.38 -0.13
CA MET A 1 8.44 -25.05 0.31
C MET A 1 7.10 -25.26 0.97
N SER A 2 6.81 -24.55 2.06
CA SER A 2 5.45 -24.47 2.56
C SER A 2 4.54 -23.83 1.50
N PRO A 3 3.28 -24.25 1.39
CA PRO A 3 2.37 -23.64 0.43
C PRO A 3 2.13 -22.16 0.78
N VAL A 4 2.04 -21.30 -0.23
CA VAL A 4 1.68 -19.90 -0.05
C VAL A 4 0.28 -19.82 0.56
N LYS A 5 0.14 -19.04 1.64
CA LYS A 5 -1.12 -18.88 2.40
C LYS A 5 -1.73 -17.50 2.25
N ALA A 6 -0.92 -16.50 1.86
CA ALA A 6 -1.40 -15.15 1.66
C ALA A 6 -0.63 -14.44 0.53
N VAL A 7 -1.34 -13.55 -0.17
CA VAL A 7 -0.74 -12.60 -1.11
C VAL A 7 -1.09 -11.19 -0.66
N LEU A 8 -0.07 -10.36 -0.47
CA LEU A 8 -0.17 -8.96 -0.09
C LEU A 8 0.18 -8.10 -1.32
N PHE A 9 -0.73 -7.25 -1.72
CA PHE A 9 -0.57 -6.42 -2.91
C PHE A 9 -0.25 -4.97 -2.54
N ASP A 10 0.63 -4.32 -3.29
CA ASP A 10 0.54 -2.87 -3.35
C ASP A 10 -0.77 -2.44 -3.99
N ARG A 11 -1.18 -1.19 -3.75
CA ARG A 11 -2.44 -0.65 -4.26
C ARG A 11 -2.24 0.04 -5.61
N ASP A 12 -1.47 1.13 -5.60
CA ASP A 12 -1.32 2.04 -6.73
C ASP A 12 -0.24 1.51 -7.68
N GLY A 13 -0.55 1.34 -8.97
CA GLY A 13 0.32 0.69 -9.95
C GLY A 13 0.24 -0.84 -9.96
N THR A 14 -0.38 -1.47 -8.98
CA THR A 14 -0.48 -2.94 -8.86
C THR A 14 -1.92 -3.45 -8.95
N LEU A 15 -2.80 -3.05 -8.04
CA LEU A 15 -4.24 -3.43 -8.07
C LEU A 15 -5.08 -2.46 -8.90
N VAL A 16 -4.72 -1.19 -8.86
CA VAL A 16 -5.36 -0.10 -9.60
C VAL A 16 -4.30 0.73 -10.31
N HIS A 17 -4.68 1.33 -11.43
CA HIS A 17 -3.84 2.31 -12.11
C HIS A 17 -3.46 3.44 -11.15
N ASP A 18 -2.20 3.85 -11.18
CA ASP A 18 -1.72 4.91 -10.30
C ASP A 18 -2.33 6.27 -10.69
N VAL A 19 -2.96 6.89 -9.70
CA VAL A 19 -3.44 8.28 -9.78
C VAL A 19 -2.81 9.01 -8.59
N PRO A 20 -1.83 9.91 -8.83
CA PRO A 20 -1.12 10.58 -7.76
C PRO A 20 -2.05 11.28 -6.76
N TYR A 21 -1.90 10.95 -5.47
CA TYR A 21 -2.69 11.52 -4.38
C TYR A 21 -4.21 11.45 -4.60
N ASN A 22 -4.72 10.32 -5.08
CA ASN A 22 -6.13 10.15 -5.38
C ASN A 22 -7.01 10.27 -4.13
N ALA A 23 -7.88 11.30 -4.11
CA ALA A 23 -8.92 11.51 -3.12
C ALA A 23 -10.32 11.14 -3.62
N ASP A 24 -10.46 10.86 -4.93
CA ASP A 24 -11.74 10.60 -5.61
C ASP A 24 -11.92 9.10 -5.87
N PRO A 25 -12.92 8.44 -5.23
CA PRO A 25 -13.24 7.03 -5.49
C PRO A 25 -13.55 6.72 -6.95
N ASP A 26 -14.12 7.68 -7.68
CA ASP A 26 -14.52 7.47 -9.06
C ASP A 26 -13.34 7.42 -10.05
N LEU A 27 -12.15 7.79 -9.60
CA LEU A 27 -10.90 7.64 -10.35
C LEU A 27 -10.24 6.27 -10.15
N ALA A 28 -10.70 5.46 -9.18
CA ALA A 28 -10.17 4.12 -8.99
C ALA A 28 -10.51 3.23 -10.20
N ARG A 29 -9.47 2.76 -10.89
CA ARG A 29 -9.59 1.86 -12.07
C ARG A 29 -8.72 0.65 -11.83
N PRO A 30 -9.29 -0.57 -11.67
CA PRO A 30 -8.51 -1.80 -11.59
C PRO A 30 -7.60 -1.96 -12.81
N VAL A 31 -6.41 -2.53 -12.59
CA VAL A 31 -5.57 -2.97 -13.70
C VAL A 31 -6.20 -4.19 -14.38
N ASP A 32 -5.81 -4.44 -15.60
CA ASP A 32 -6.34 -5.58 -16.37
C ASP A 32 -6.06 -6.90 -15.65
N GLY A 33 -7.08 -7.76 -15.58
CA GLY A 33 -7.00 -9.04 -14.92
C GLY A 33 -6.98 -9.03 -13.39
N ALA A 34 -7.02 -7.87 -12.71
CA ALA A 34 -6.96 -7.78 -11.25
C ALA A 34 -8.08 -8.57 -10.56
N ARG A 35 -9.32 -8.44 -11.04
CA ARG A 35 -10.46 -9.17 -10.49
C ARG A 35 -10.29 -10.66 -10.65
N GLU A 36 -9.93 -11.13 -11.85
CA GLU A 36 -9.69 -12.55 -12.13
C GLU A 36 -8.56 -13.12 -11.26
N ALA A 37 -7.46 -12.40 -11.11
CA ALA A 37 -6.34 -12.78 -10.28
C ALA A 37 -6.75 -12.98 -8.81
N LEU A 38 -7.49 -12.03 -8.24
CA LEU A 38 -7.97 -12.12 -6.86
C LEU A 38 -9.00 -13.24 -6.66
N ASP A 39 -9.91 -13.45 -7.60
CA ASP A 39 -10.90 -14.51 -7.55
C ASP A 39 -10.22 -15.90 -7.63
N ALA A 40 -9.15 -16.04 -8.41
CA ALA A 40 -8.35 -17.27 -8.49
C ALA A 40 -7.65 -17.61 -7.14
N LEU A 41 -7.13 -16.61 -6.43
CA LEU A 41 -6.55 -16.79 -5.09
C LEU A 41 -7.61 -17.21 -4.07
N ARG A 42 -8.74 -16.51 -4.06
CA ARG A 42 -9.88 -16.81 -3.15
C ARG A 42 -10.41 -18.22 -3.37
N ALA A 43 -10.53 -18.65 -4.62
CA ALA A 43 -10.95 -20.02 -4.96
C ALA A 43 -10.02 -21.12 -4.41
N ARG A 44 -8.75 -20.77 -4.12
CA ARG A 44 -7.75 -21.65 -3.49
C ARG A 44 -7.64 -21.45 -1.98
N GLY A 45 -8.47 -20.60 -1.38
CA GLY A 45 -8.42 -20.28 0.03
C GLY A 45 -7.17 -19.48 0.46
N ILE A 46 -6.47 -18.87 -0.51
CA ILE A 46 -5.32 -18.01 -0.24
C ILE A 46 -5.84 -16.64 0.19
N ARG A 47 -5.38 -16.15 1.34
CA ARG A 47 -5.77 -14.85 1.88
C ARG A 47 -5.20 -13.71 1.04
N THR A 48 -5.95 -12.62 0.94
CA THR A 48 -5.55 -11.45 0.17
C THR A 48 -5.50 -10.21 1.05
N GLY A 49 -4.47 -9.38 0.89
CA GLY A 49 -4.32 -8.15 1.64
C GLY A 49 -3.71 -7.03 0.81
N VAL A 50 -3.79 -5.81 1.33
CA VAL A 50 -3.20 -4.63 0.71
C VAL A 50 -2.19 -3.98 1.66
N VAL A 51 -1.01 -3.62 1.12
CA VAL A 51 0.08 -2.94 1.83
C VAL A 51 0.50 -1.70 1.04
N THR A 52 0.08 -0.51 1.44
CA THR A 52 0.22 0.70 0.62
C THR A 52 0.83 1.89 1.33
N ASN A 53 1.75 2.61 0.65
CA ASN A 53 2.31 3.88 1.11
C ASN A 53 1.41 5.04 0.68
N GLN A 54 0.88 5.79 1.65
CA GLN A 54 -0.01 6.92 1.41
C GLN A 54 0.57 8.23 1.96
N SER A 55 1.72 8.64 1.45
CA SER A 55 2.44 9.84 1.92
C SER A 55 1.70 11.16 1.70
N GLY A 56 0.66 11.17 0.88
CA GLY A 56 -0.24 12.31 0.73
C GLY A 56 -0.87 12.76 2.03
N ILE A 57 -1.05 11.83 3.00
CA ILE A 57 -1.58 12.14 4.33
C ILE A 57 -0.56 13.00 5.11
N ALA A 58 0.69 12.58 5.21
CA ALA A 58 1.73 13.37 5.88
C ALA A 58 1.95 14.74 5.22
N ARG A 59 1.77 14.81 3.89
CA ARG A 59 1.89 16.06 3.12
C ARG A 59 0.66 16.96 3.22
N GLY A 60 -0.43 16.51 3.87
CA GLY A 60 -1.70 17.25 3.97
C GLY A 60 -2.46 17.37 2.65
N LEU A 61 -2.12 16.54 1.64
CA LEU A 61 -2.79 16.48 0.34
C LEU A 61 -4.02 15.55 0.38
N LEU A 62 -4.03 14.59 1.31
CA LEU A 62 -5.09 13.63 1.53
C LEU A 62 -5.45 13.58 3.01
N SER A 63 -6.71 13.41 3.32
CA SER A 63 -7.13 12.98 4.65
C SER A 63 -7.17 11.44 4.69
N GLU A 64 -7.10 10.86 5.90
CA GLU A 64 -7.34 9.42 6.05
C GLU A 64 -8.75 9.02 5.61
N ALA A 65 -9.74 9.93 5.71
CA ALA A 65 -11.09 9.68 5.25
C ALA A 65 -11.16 9.53 3.71
N ASP A 66 -10.37 10.34 2.98
CA ASP A 66 -10.25 10.25 1.53
C ASP A 66 -9.70 8.87 1.13
N VAL A 67 -8.59 8.48 1.74
CA VAL A 67 -7.96 7.18 1.47
C VAL A 67 -8.93 6.03 1.80
N ARG A 68 -9.66 6.11 2.92
CA ARG A 68 -10.67 5.09 3.27
C ARG A 68 -11.81 5.02 2.25
N ARG A 69 -12.25 6.15 1.67
CA ARG A 69 -13.27 6.14 0.61
C ARG A 69 -12.78 5.46 -0.66
N VAL A 70 -11.56 5.79 -1.10
CA VAL A 70 -10.93 5.15 -2.27
C VAL A 70 -10.73 3.65 -2.03
N ASN A 71 -10.23 3.25 -0.86
CA ASN A 71 -10.05 1.83 -0.52
C ASN A 71 -11.37 1.06 -0.53
N ARG A 72 -12.46 1.63 -0.01
CA ARG A 72 -13.80 1.02 -0.09
C ARG A 72 -14.24 0.83 -1.54
N ARG A 73 -13.99 1.82 -2.38
CA ARG A 73 -14.31 1.72 -3.81
C ARG A 73 -13.52 0.60 -4.48
N ILE A 74 -12.27 0.42 -4.14
CA ILE A 74 -11.45 -0.69 -4.62
C ILE A 74 -12.03 -2.04 -4.17
N GLU A 75 -12.48 -2.16 -2.93
CA GLU A 75 -13.16 -3.38 -2.46
C GLU A 75 -14.47 -3.67 -3.20
N GLU A 76 -15.25 -2.64 -3.53
CA GLU A 76 -16.47 -2.79 -4.36
C GLU A 76 -16.12 -3.34 -5.75
N LEU A 77 -15.01 -2.88 -6.34
CA LEU A 77 -14.57 -3.28 -7.68
C LEU A 77 -13.91 -4.65 -7.69
N LEU A 78 -13.10 -4.97 -6.68
CA LEU A 78 -12.22 -6.15 -6.66
C LEU A 78 -12.64 -7.24 -5.67
N GLY A 79 -13.63 -6.97 -4.82
CA GLY A 79 -14.06 -7.84 -3.72
C GLY A 79 -13.26 -7.59 -2.43
N PRO A 80 -13.66 -8.27 -1.33
CA PRO A 80 -13.10 -8.02 -0.01
C PRO A 80 -11.64 -8.46 0.09
N PHE A 81 -10.88 -7.74 0.94
CA PHE A 81 -9.54 -8.11 1.35
C PHE A 81 -9.55 -8.50 2.84
N ASP A 82 -8.76 -9.51 3.20
CA ASP A 82 -8.62 -9.96 4.60
C ASP A 82 -7.93 -8.91 5.48
N VAL A 83 -7.09 -8.06 4.89
CA VAL A 83 -6.35 -7.02 5.61
C VAL A 83 -6.00 -5.82 4.71
N TRP A 84 -6.04 -4.64 5.33
CA TRP A 84 -5.52 -3.39 4.77
C TRP A 84 -4.45 -2.82 5.71
N ALA A 85 -3.22 -2.69 5.24
CA ALA A 85 -2.12 -2.02 5.92
C ALA A 85 -1.75 -0.75 5.15
N LEU A 86 -1.80 0.38 5.83
CA LEU A 86 -1.56 1.70 5.25
C LEU A 86 -0.48 2.42 6.04
N CYS A 87 0.51 2.96 5.35
CA CYS A 87 1.49 3.87 5.92
C CYS A 87 1.14 5.32 5.54
N PRO A 88 0.77 6.19 6.50
CA PRO A 88 0.46 7.58 6.24
C PRO A 88 1.69 8.50 6.20
N HIS A 89 2.87 7.96 6.50
CA HIS A 89 4.10 8.73 6.74
C HIS A 89 4.79 9.15 5.44
N GLY A 90 5.48 10.28 5.51
CA GLY A 90 6.39 10.77 4.47
C GLY A 90 7.70 9.98 4.42
N PRO A 91 8.54 10.23 3.38
CA PRO A 91 9.84 9.54 3.23
C PRO A 91 10.80 9.82 4.40
N ASP A 92 10.74 11.02 4.98
CA ASP A 92 11.69 11.52 5.98
C ASP A 92 11.21 11.31 7.43
N ASP A 93 10.03 10.71 7.63
CA ASP A 93 9.44 10.53 8.97
C ASP A 93 10.10 9.39 9.78
N GLY A 94 11.03 8.62 9.21
CA GLY A 94 11.77 7.57 9.88
C GLY A 94 10.92 6.43 10.44
N CYS A 95 9.69 6.24 9.95
CA CYS A 95 8.78 5.21 10.46
C CYS A 95 9.20 3.80 10.04
N HIS A 96 8.79 2.79 10.81
CA HIS A 96 9.08 1.39 10.51
C HIS A 96 8.06 0.74 9.56
N CYS A 97 6.99 1.44 9.16
CA CYS A 97 5.92 0.87 8.35
C CYS A 97 6.06 1.17 6.85
N ARG A 98 6.62 2.34 6.46
CA ARG A 98 6.74 2.74 5.06
C ARG A 98 7.68 1.81 4.28
N LYS A 99 7.20 1.19 3.19
CA LYS A 99 8.05 0.44 2.25
C LYS A 99 9.20 1.35 1.77
N PRO A 100 10.46 0.93 1.81
CA PRO A 100 10.97 -0.45 1.90
C PRO A 100 11.12 -1.03 3.33
N GLN A 101 10.58 -0.39 4.38
CA GLN A 101 10.55 -1.01 5.70
C GLN A 101 9.51 -2.14 5.77
N PRO A 102 9.76 -3.21 6.54
CA PRO A 102 8.93 -4.41 6.53
C PRO A 102 7.64 -4.29 7.36
N GLY A 103 7.47 -3.21 8.11
CA GLY A 103 6.47 -3.13 9.18
C GLY A 103 5.04 -3.39 8.73
N MET A 104 4.62 -2.91 7.54
CA MET A 104 3.28 -3.20 7.03
C MET A 104 3.10 -4.67 6.65
N VAL A 105 4.11 -5.29 6.04
CA VAL A 105 4.08 -6.71 5.65
C VAL A 105 3.98 -7.59 6.89
N LEU A 106 4.83 -7.33 7.90
CA LEU A 106 4.81 -8.05 9.18
C LEU A 106 3.47 -7.87 9.92
N TRP A 107 2.96 -6.65 9.96
CA TRP A 107 1.68 -6.36 10.60
C TRP A 107 0.51 -7.05 9.87
N ALA A 108 0.48 -6.99 8.53
CA ALA A 108 -0.55 -7.62 7.73
C ALA A 108 -0.54 -9.15 7.90
N ALA A 109 0.63 -9.79 7.81
CA ALA A 109 0.80 -11.22 8.02
C ALA A 109 0.33 -11.64 9.42
N GLY A 110 0.73 -10.91 10.47
CA GLY A 110 0.27 -11.16 11.84
C GLY A 110 -1.23 -10.98 12.01
N ARG A 111 -1.82 -9.96 11.37
CA ARG A 111 -3.27 -9.69 11.44
C ARG A 111 -4.13 -10.79 10.84
N ILE A 112 -3.64 -11.47 9.82
CA ILE A 112 -4.31 -12.61 9.17
C ILE A 112 -3.78 -13.97 9.65
N CYS A 113 -2.95 -13.98 10.70
CA CYS A 113 -2.39 -15.20 11.29
C CYS A 113 -1.63 -16.09 10.27
N VAL A 114 -0.82 -15.48 9.41
CA VAL A 114 0.05 -16.14 8.44
C VAL A 114 1.49 -15.80 8.74
N HIS A 115 2.39 -16.79 8.66
CA HIS A 115 3.82 -16.54 8.81
C HIS A 115 4.35 -15.76 7.59
N PRO A 116 5.22 -14.75 7.74
CA PRO A 116 5.75 -14.00 6.60
C PRO A 116 6.36 -14.86 5.49
N ALA A 117 7.04 -15.94 5.83
CA ALA A 117 7.61 -16.88 4.85
C ALA A 117 6.55 -17.63 4.01
N ASP A 118 5.28 -17.65 4.43
CA ASP A 118 4.16 -18.20 3.68
C ASP A 118 3.40 -17.08 2.92
N CYS A 119 3.93 -15.85 2.91
CA CYS A 119 3.37 -14.69 2.22
C CYS A 119 4.15 -14.36 0.96
N VAL A 120 3.43 -13.87 -0.05
CA VAL A 120 4.00 -13.24 -1.24
C VAL A 120 3.58 -11.78 -1.27
N VAL A 121 4.50 -10.87 -1.52
CA VAL A 121 4.22 -9.47 -1.80
C VAL A 121 4.28 -9.26 -3.31
N VAL A 122 3.22 -8.69 -3.88
CA VAL A 122 3.18 -8.28 -5.29
C VAL A 122 3.15 -6.77 -5.33
N GLY A 123 4.05 -6.17 -6.07
CA GLY A 123 4.18 -4.73 -6.20
C GLY A 123 4.81 -4.33 -7.53
N ASP A 124 4.87 -3.03 -7.81
CA ASP A 124 5.36 -2.48 -9.07
C ASP A 124 6.73 -1.80 -8.96
N ILE A 125 7.25 -1.60 -7.75
CA ILE A 125 8.54 -0.94 -7.51
C ILE A 125 9.46 -1.73 -6.57
N GLY A 126 10.76 -1.44 -6.62
CA GLY A 126 11.77 -2.09 -5.79
C GLY A 126 11.54 -1.96 -4.28
N ALA A 127 10.83 -0.91 -3.84
CA ALA A 127 10.47 -0.74 -2.43
C ALA A 127 9.54 -1.85 -1.90
N ASP A 128 8.70 -2.43 -2.76
CA ASP A 128 7.83 -3.57 -2.43
C ASP A 128 8.65 -4.84 -2.25
N MET A 129 9.57 -5.07 -3.17
CA MET A 129 10.49 -6.23 -3.15
C MET A 129 11.37 -6.20 -1.92
N GLU A 130 11.93 -5.05 -1.60
CA GLU A 130 12.79 -4.90 -0.43
C GLU A 130 11.98 -5.02 0.88
N ALA A 131 10.74 -4.53 0.95
CA ALA A 131 9.87 -4.74 2.09
C ALA A 131 9.54 -6.22 2.29
N ALA A 132 9.27 -6.96 1.21
CA ALA A 132 9.06 -8.41 1.23
C ALA A 132 10.30 -9.14 1.78
N ARG A 133 11.47 -8.88 1.19
CA ARG A 133 12.74 -9.47 1.60
C ARG A 133 13.04 -9.23 3.08
N ARG A 134 12.91 -7.99 3.55
CA ARG A 134 13.14 -7.64 4.97
C ARG A 134 12.14 -8.28 5.92
N ALA A 135 10.93 -8.55 5.46
CA ALA A 135 9.92 -9.25 6.25
C ALA A 135 10.12 -10.78 6.26
N GLY A 136 11.00 -11.33 5.41
CA GLY A 136 11.12 -12.76 5.19
C GLY A 136 9.97 -13.35 4.36
N ALA A 137 9.32 -12.52 3.53
CA ALA A 137 8.31 -12.91 2.57
C ALA A 137 8.90 -13.01 1.16
N HIS A 138 8.20 -13.67 0.25
CA HIS A 138 8.55 -13.70 -1.17
C HIS A 138 8.08 -12.40 -1.86
N GLY A 139 8.77 -11.99 -2.94
CA GLY A 139 8.41 -10.82 -3.73
C GLY A 139 8.20 -11.18 -5.20
N ILE A 140 7.18 -10.61 -5.83
CA ILE A 140 6.99 -10.62 -7.29
C ILE A 140 6.79 -9.19 -7.76
N LEU A 141 7.65 -8.74 -8.67
CA LEU A 141 7.55 -7.43 -9.31
C LEU A 141 6.67 -7.54 -10.56
N VAL A 142 5.71 -6.63 -10.67
CA VAL A 142 4.89 -6.42 -11.88
C VAL A 142 5.23 -5.03 -12.42
N PRO A 143 6.16 -4.90 -13.36
CA PRO A 143 6.66 -3.61 -13.79
C PRO A 143 5.58 -2.74 -14.45
N THR A 144 5.63 -1.45 -14.17
CA THR A 144 4.85 -0.39 -14.80
C THR A 144 5.81 0.59 -15.52
N PRO A 145 5.32 1.56 -16.29
CA PRO A 145 6.18 2.60 -16.86
C PRO A 145 6.96 3.43 -15.82
N GLN A 146 6.56 3.39 -14.54
CA GLN A 146 7.23 4.06 -13.43
C GLN A 146 8.33 3.20 -12.79
N THR A 147 8.34 1.89 -13.03
CA THR A 147 9.36 0.97 -12.53
C THR A 147 10.71 1.25 -13.21
N ARG A 148 11.74 1.38 -12.42
CA ARG A 148 13.09 1.59 -12.96
C ARG A 148 13.69 0.29 -13.48
N PRO A 149 14.48 0.32 -14.55
CA PRO A 149 15.12 -0.90 -15.09
C PRO A 149 15.92 -1.68 -14.02
N GLU A 150 16.65 -0.98 -13.14
CA GLU A 150 17.47 -1.60 -12.10
C GLU A 150 16.61 -2.36 -11.07
N GLU A 151 15.36 -1.95 -10.87
CA GLU A 151 14.43 -2.65 -9.98
C GLU A 151 13.95 -3.96 -10.60
N THR A 152 13.77 -3.98 -11.92
CA THR A 152 13.43 -5.20 -12.67
C THR A 152 14.61 -6.17 -12.69
N ASP A 153 15.84 -5.68 -12.88
CA ASP A 153 17.05 -6.51 -12.95
C ASP A 153 17.38 -7.17 -11.60
N THR A 154 16.98 -6.54 -10.49
CA THR A 154 17.30 -7.02 -9.13
C THR A 154 16.11 -7.72 -8.45
N ALA A 155 14.93 -7.72 -9.06
CA ALA A 155 13.75 -8.36 -8.46
C ALA A 155 13.90 -9.89 -8.44
N PRO A 156 13.50 -10.55 -7.34
CA PRO A 156 13.62 -12.02 -7.22
C PRO A 156 12.74 -12.76 -8.23
N HIS A 157 11.59 -12.21 -8.55
CA HIS A 157 10.68 -12.69 -9.59
C HIS A 157 10.03 -11.51 -10.29
N VAL A 158 9.90 -11.59 -11.60
CA VAL A 158 9.24 -10.58 -12.43
C VAL A 158 8.11 -11.25 -13.23
N ALA A 159 6.94 -10.63 -13.20
CA ALA A 159 5.79 -11.04 -14.00
C ALA A 159 5.34 -9.87 -14.90
N PRO A 160 4.92 -10.13 -16.15
CA PRO A 160 4.55 -9.07 -17.08
C PRO A 160 3.23 -8.37 -16.69
N ASP A 161 2.38 -9.04 -15.91
CA ASP A 161 1.09 -8.54 -15.45
C ASP A 161 0.66 -9.23 -14.15
N LEU A 162 -0.37 -8.66 -13.51
CA LEU A 162 -0.87 -9.14 -12.23
C LEU A 162 -1.42 -10.58 -12.29
N LEU A 163 -2.11 -10.92 -13.38
CA LEU A 163 -2.69 -12.24 -13.55
C LEU A 163 -1.60 -13.31 -13.68
N THR A 164 -0.53 -13.01 -14.40
CA THR A 164 0.66 -13.88 -14.52
C THR A 164 1.37 -14.01 -13.17
N ALA A 165 1.52 -12.93 -12.40
CA ALA A 165 2.07 -12.98 -11.06
C ALA A 165 1.29 -13.95 -10.16
N VAL A 166 -0.05 -13.85 -10.17
CA VAL A 166 -0.90 -14.75 -9.39
C VAL A 166 -0.84 -16.18 -9.89
N ARG A 167 -0.77 -16.41 -11.19
CA ARG A 167 -0.56 -17.78 -11.76
C ARG A 167 0.76 -18.40 -11.29
N THR A 168 1.82 -17.60 -11.21
CA THR A 168 3.11 -18.04 -10.65
C THR A 168 2.95 -18.47 -9.18
N VAL A 169 2.23 -17.69 -8.37
CA VAL A 169 1.92 -18.07 -6.99
C VAL A 169 1.15 -19.38 -6.92
N LEU A 170 0.12 -19.55 -7.74
CA LEU A 170 -0.76 -20.73 -7.73
C LEU A 170 -0.07 -22.01 -8.21
N ASN A 171 0.93 -21.89 -9.09
CA ASN A 171 1.73 -22.99 -9.61
C ASN A 171 2.91 -23.35 -8.70
N GLY A 172 3.12 -22.60 -7.63
CA GLY A 172 4.30 -22.66 -6.77
C GLY A 172 5.42 -21.79 -7.33
N LEU A 173 5.96 -20.92 -6.48
CA LEU A 173 7.17 -20.15 -6.81
C LEU A 173 8.31 -21.15 -7.01
N ALA A 174 8.87 -21.22 -8.21
CA ALA A 174 10.11 -21.93 -8.43
C ALA A 174 11.18 -21.31 -7.54
N ARG A 175 11.96 -22.12 -6.84
CA ARG A 175 13.22 -21.64 -6.27
C ARG A 175 14.13 -21.37 -7.45
N ASP A 176 14.70 -20.18 -7.53
CA ASP A 176 16.00 -20.02 -8.16
C ASP A 176 16.95 -20.79 -7.23
N ASP A 177 17.17 -22.07 -7.56
CA ASP A 177 18.18 -22.89 -6.93
C ASP A 177 19.52 -22.28 -7.34
N ASP A 178 19.99 -21.32 -6.57
CA ASP A 178 21.42 -21.06 -6.44
C ASP A 178 21.96 -22.22 -5.59
N ASP A 179 22.09 -23.38 -6.25
CA ASP A 179 22.76 -24.56 -5.76
C ASP A 179 24.28 -24.37 -5.93
N SER A 180 24.82 -23.35 -5.29
CA SER A 180 26.25 -23.27 -4.96
C SER A 180 26.44 -23.75 -3.53
N ALA A 181 26.18 -25.02 -3.31
CA ALA A 181 26.80 -25.73 -2.20
C ALA A 181 28.33 -25.63 -2.38
N PRO A 182 29.09 -25.17 -1.36
CA PRO A 182 30.54 -25.26 -1.44
C PRO A 182 30.94 -26.74 -1.56
N PRO A 183 31.95 -27.05 -2.38
CA PRO A 183 32.42 -28.44 -2.53
C PRO A 183 32.86 -28.97 -1.17
N ASP A 184 32.41 -30.20 -0.90
CA ASP A 184 32.85 -30.99 0.25
C ASP A 184 34.37 -30.91 0.38
N GLY A 185 34.84 -30.36 1.51
CA GLY A 185 36.22 -30.45 1.92
C GLY A 185 36.52 -31.86 2.37
N PRO A 186 37.75 -32.34 2.15
CA PRO A 186 38.10 -33.75 2.33
C PRO A 186 38.08 -34.17 3.80
N ASP A 187 37.56 -35.37 4.02
CA ASP A 187 37.74 -36.22 5.20
C ASP A 187 39.19 -36.23 5.69
N GLY A 188 39.36 -36.10 6.98
CA GLY A 188 40.68 -36.33 7.58
C GLY A 188 40.72 -36.23 9.10
N ALA A 189 40.38 -37.35 9.74
CA ALA A 189 41.11 -37.98 10.82
C ALA A 189 41.25 -37.34 12.22
N GLU A 190 40.80 -38.17 13.17
CA GLU A 190 41.47 -38.50 14.47
C GLU A 190 41.18 -37.66 15.71
N ASP A 191 40.33 -38.27 16.53
CA ASP A 191 40.38 -38.16 17.99
C ASP A 191 41.71 -38.63 18.52
N PRO A 192 42.25 -38.08 19.62
CA PRO A 192 42.24 -38.91 20.83
C PRO A 192 41.83 -38.17 22.14
N ALA A 193 41.27 -39.01 22.98
CA ALA A 193 40.90 -38.87 24.35
C ALA A 193 41.94 -38.18 25.29
N GLY A 194 41.42 -37.48 26.33
CA GLY A 194 42.20 -37.04 27.48
C GLY A 194 41.37 -36.38 28.55
N ALA A 195 40.97 -37.13 29.54
CA ALA A 195 40.31 -36.70 30.74
C ALA A 195 41.16 -35.77 31.61
N ALA A 196 40.55 -34.81 32.31
CA ALA A 196 40.90 -34.44 33.70
C ALA A 196 39.82 -33.52 34.31
N GLU A 197 39.22 -34.01 35.36
CA GLU A 197 38.46 -33.26 36.38
C GLU A 197 39.37 -32.32 37.14
N THR A 198 38.91 -31.12 37.53
CA THR A 198 39.20 -30.50 38.82
C THR A 198 38.12 -29.47 39.18
N ASP A 199 37.56 -29.74 40.29
CA ASP A 199 36.83 -29.03 41.34
C ASP A 199 37.34 -27.62 41.65
N GLY A 200 36.45 -26.69 42.10
CA GLY A 200 36.92 -25.53 42.84
C GLY A 200 36.01 -24.30 42.86
N SER A 201 35.04 -24.32 43.77
CA SER A 201 34.64 -23.25 44.68
C SER A 201 34.15 -21.88 44.17
N ALA A 202 32.98 -21.57 44.68
CA ALA A 202 32.27 -20.31 44.82
C ALA A 202 33.10 -19.11 45.30
N GLN A 203 32.78 -17.94 44.76
CA GLN A 203 32.80 -16.71 45.59
C GLN A 203 31.82 -15.65 45.01
N ALA A 204 30.90 -15.22 45.86
CA ALA A 204 29.97 -14.13 45.68
C ALA A 204 30.71 -12.77 45.74
N ALA A 205 30.36 -11.86 44.84
CA ALA A 205 30.68 -10.44 45.03
C ALA A 205 29.46 -9.58 44.61
N ARG A 206 29.13 -8.80 45.61
CA ARG A 206 28.03 -7.85 45.77
C ARG A 206 27.96 -6.77 44.69
N GLY A 207 26.74 -6.39 44.38
CA GLY A 207 26.07 -5.16 43.99
C GLY A 207 26.91 -3.90 43.74
N GLN A 208 26.57 -3.30 42.57
CA GLN A 208 26.62 -1.86 42.41
C GLN A 208 25.35 -1.43 41.72
N GLU A 209 24.52 -0.68 42.44
CA GLU A 209 23.40 0.07 41.94
C GLU A 209 23.92 1.19 41.01
N ALA A 210 23.53 1.15 39.74
CA ALA A 210 23.68 2.28 38.81
C ALA A 210 22.42 3.14 38.93
N THR A 211 22.53 4.28 39.55
CA THR A 211 21.55 5.36 39.58
C THR A 211 21.39 5.89 38.14
N GLY A 212 20.21 5.66 37.55
CA GLY A 212 19.84 6.25 36.24
C GLY A 212 19.46 7.72 36.37
N PRO A 213 19.59 8.50 35.30
CA PRO A 213 19.30 9.94 35.32
C PRO A 213 17.81 10.23 35.50
N ASP A 214 17.60 11.33 36.16
CA ASP A 214 16.37 11.89 36.71
C ASP A 214 15.11 11.81 35.87
N ARG A 215 14.00 11.43 36.53
CA ARG A 215 12.62 11.44 35.99
C ARG A 215 12.12 12.83 35.57
N GLU A 216 12.74 13.91 36.04
CA GLU A 216 12.33 15.30 35.71
C GLU A 216 12.71 15.70 34.29
N ASP A 217 13.84 15.26 33.76
CA ASP A 217 14.29 15.59 32.40
C ASP A 217 13.43 14.94 31.27
N ARG A 218 12.71 13.86 31.61
CA ARG A 218 11.80 13.18 30.68
C ARG A 218 10.44 13.88 30.58
N ALA A 219 9.98 14.52 31.65
CA ALA A 219 8.72 15.27 31.68
C ALA A 219 8.85 16.60 30.93
N GLU A 220 10.02 17.27 31.00
CA GLU A 220 10.23 18.52 30.24
C GLU A 220 10.38 18.31 28.73
N ARG A 221 10.96 17.18 28.29
CA ARG A 221 11.08 16.86 26.86
C ARG A 221 9.72 16.54 26.23
N THR A 222 8.83 15.83 26.92
CA THR A 222 7.47 15.54 26.43
C THR A 222 6.62 16.81 26.36
N ASN A 223 6.80 17.75 27.30
CA ASN A 223 6.04 19.00 27.29
C ASN A 223 6.49 19.99 26.19
N ARG A 224 7.76 19.92 25.74
CA ARG A 224 8.27 20.73 24.62
C ARG A 224 7.78 20.21 23.27
N THR A 225 7.71 18.90 23.08
CA THR A 225 7.19 18.30 21.84
C THR A 225 5.69 18.54 21.68
N ASP A 226 4.90 18.42 22.75
CA ASP A 226 3.45 18.71 22.72
C ASP A 226 3.15 20.18 22.44
N ARG A 227 4.00 21.11 22.89
CA ARG A 227 3.82 22.54 22.64
C ARG A 227 4.17 22.93 21.20
N ALA A 228 5.21 22.31 20.61
CA ALA A 228 5.60 22.49 19.21
C ALA A 228 4.52 21.95 18.27
N ASP A 229 3.93 20.81 18.60
CA ASP A 229 2.85 20.17 17.82
C ASP A 229 1.55 21.00 17.84
N ARG A 230 1.20 21.62 18.98
CA ARG A 230 0.04 22.52 19.09
C ARG A 230 0.22 23.81 18.28
N LEU A 231 1.42 24.39 18.24
CA LEU A 231 1.72 25.57 17.45
C LEU A 231 1.67 25.27 15.95
N SER A 232 2.17 24.10 15.51
CA SER A 232 2.13 23.69 14.11
C SER A 232 0.68 23.42 13.63
N ARG A 233 -0.20 22.95 14.51
CA ARG A 233 -1.63 22.72 14.21
C ARG A 233 -2.41 24.03 14.08
N ALA A 234 -2.10 25.03 14.92
CA ALA A 234 -2.72 26.35 14.85
C ALA A 234 -2.33 27.11 13.57
N ASP A 235 -1.07 27.04 13.16
CA ASP A 235 -0.56 27.65 11.93
C ASP A 235 -1.15 26.99 10.67
N ARG A 236 -1.42 25.68 10.73
CA ARG A 236 -2.07 24.92 9.66
C ARG A 236 -3.54 25.27 9.49
N ALA A 237 -4.27 25.49 10.59
CA ALA A 237 -5.67 25.89 10.57
C ALA A 237 -5.84 27.31 9.98
N ASP A 238 -4.93 28.23 10.28
CA ASP A 238 -4.95 29.59 9.74
C ASP A 238 -4.64 29.64 8.23
N ARG A 239 -3.71 28.81 7.75
CA ARG A 239 -3.42 28.66 6.29
C ARG A 239 -4.59 28.09 5.50
N LEU A 240 -5.30 27.08 6.05
CA LEU A 240 -6.48 26.50 5.41
C LEU A 240 -7.63 27.52 5.34
N SER A 241 -7.83 28.33 6.39
CA SER A 241 -8.88 29.36 6.40
C SER A 241 -8.60 30.51 5.43
N ARG A 242 -7.33 30.81 5.15
CA ARG A 242 -6.91 31.80 4.15
C ARG A 242 -7.06 31.29 2.72
N ALA A 243 -6.74 30.00 2.45
CA ALA A 243 -6.94 29.37 1.16
C ALA A 243 -8.43 29.29 0.76
N ASP A 244 -9.30 28.99 1.75
CA ASP A 244 -10.75 28.91 1.52
C ASP A 244 -11.39 30.30 1.25
N ARG A 245 -10.83 31.37 1.82
CA ARG A 245 -11.23 32.74 1.51
C ARG A 245 -10.78 33.22 0.14
N ALA A 246 -9.58 32.83 -0.30
CA ALA A 246 -9.07 33.19 -1.62
C ALA A 246 -9.89 32.54 -2.74
N ASN A 247 -10.43 31.34 -2.51
CA ASN A 247 -11.22 30.61 -3.51
C ASN A 247 -12.68 31.08 -3.60
N ARG A 248 -13.15 31.95 -2.68
CA ARG A 248 -14.52 32.51 -2.69
C ARG A 248 -14.65 33.84 -3.41
N THR A 249 -13.58 34.46 -3.87
CA THR A 249 -13.60 35.80 -4.48
C THR A 249 -13.70 35.79 -6.03
N ASP A 250 -13.73 34.63 -6.68
CA ASP A 250 -13.75 34.51 -8.14
C ASP A 250 -15.04 33.84 -8.69
N VAL A 251 -16.20 34.16 -8.15
CA VAL A 251 -17.48 33.86 -8.82
C VAL A 251 -18.05 35.15 -9.37
N PRO A 252 -18.01 35.41 -10.68
CA PRO A 252 -18.67 36.60 -11.25
C PRO A 252 -20.19 36.43 -11.13
N ASP A 253 -20.80 37.38 -10.45
CA ASP A 253 -22.24 37.56 -10.34
C ASP A 253 -22.85 37.84 -11.73
N ARG A 254 -23.57 36.84 -12.29
CA ARG A 254 -24.37 36.95 -13.51
C ARG A 254 -25.83 37.19 -13.15
N THR A 255 -26.14 38.36 -12.63
CA THR A 255 -27.51 38.87 -12.60
C THR A 255 -27.53 40.28 -13.20
N HIS A 256 -27.61 40.34 -14.53
CA HIS A 256 -28.22 41.48 -15.21
C HIS A 256 -29.21 40.97 -16.26
N ARG A 257 -30.43 40.98 -15.81
CA ARG A 257 -31.64 40.91 -16.64
C ARG A 257 -31.89 42.32 -17.17
N THR A 258 -31.93 42.52 -18.49
CA THR A 258 -32.47 43.71 -19.09
C THR A 258 -33.70 43.31 -19.91
N ASP A 259 -34.84 43.81 -19.44
CA ASP A 259 -36.13 43.82 -20.12
C ASP A 259 -36.15 44.77 -21.34
N GLY A 260 -36.95 44.42 -22.30
CA GLY A 260 -37.57 45.34 -23.23
C GLY A 260 -37.63 44.94 -24.71
N PRO A 261 -38.56 45.53 -25.49
CA PRO A 261 -39.84 44.90 -25.69
C PRO A 261 -40.16 44.64 -27.20
N GLY A 262 -41.19 43.83 -27.46
CA GLY A 262 -42.14 44.11 -28.51
C GLY A 262 -42.05 43.41 -29.86
N ALA A 263 -43.13 42.74 -30.12
CA ALA A 263 -43.93 42.74 -31.31
C ALA A 263 -43.73 41.66 -32.43
N ALA A 264 -44.83 41.00 -32.66
CA ALA A 264 -45.49 40.60 -33.89
C ALA A 264 -45.40 39.12 -34.31
N GLU A 265 -46.52 38.41 -34.11
CA GLU A 265 -47.04 37.41 -35.00
C GLU A 265 -47.46 38.02 -36.34
N PRO A 266 -47.62 37.29 -37.46
CA PRO A 266 -48.75 36.38 -37.62
C PRO A 266 -48.59 35.14 -38.57
N ASP A 267 -49.59 34.28 -38.38
CA ASP A 267 -50.27 33.43 -39.38
C ASP A 267 -49.57 32.20 -40.02
N GLY A 268 -50.29 31.05 -39.77
CA GLY A 268 -50.13 29.76 -40.41
C GLY A 268 -50.64 29.75 -41.91
N PRO A 269 -51.06 28.65 -42.48
CA PRO A 269 -51.40 27.30 -41.98
C PRO A 269 -51.04 26.11 -42.93
N VAL A 270 -51.44 24.89 -42.52
CA VAL A 270 -52.04 23.78 -43.36
C VAL A 270 -51.14 22.70 -43.97
N GLY A 271 -51.49 21.49 -43.62
CA GLY A 271 -51.47 20.27 -44.46
C GLY A 271 -50.28 19.37 -44.33
N GLY A 272 -50.41 18.12 -44.14
CA GLY A 272 -51.35 17.11 -44.40
C GLY A 272 -50.68 15.74 -44.34
N SER A 273 -51.40 14.83 -43.76
CA SER A 273 -51.53 13.40 -44.10
C SER A 273 -50.31 12.48 -44.25
N GLY A 274 -50.29 11.46 -43.43
CA GLY A 274 -50.51 10.10 -43.95
C GLY A 274 -49.34 9.15 -43.83
N GLY A 275 -49.59 8.01 -43.21
CA GLY A 275 -48.85 6.80 -43.57
C GLY A 275 -48.43 5.88 -42.42
N THR A 276 -49.40 5.14 -41.94
CA THR A 276 -49.25 3.85 -41.25
C THR A 276 -48.47 2.84 -42.08
N VAL A 277 -47.57 2.03 -41.55
CA VAL A 277 -47.52 0.57 -41.77
C VAL A 277 -46.70 -0.16 -40.71
N VAL A 278 -47.29 -1.18 -40.18
CA VAL A 278 -46.95 -2.29 -39.30
C VAL A 278 -45.88 -3.21 -39.91
N GLY A 279 -45.05 -3.82 -39.07
CA GLY A 279 -44.19 -4.93 -39.46
C GLY A 279 -43.50 -5.60 -38.28
N ARG A 280 -44.03 -6.75 -37.94
CA ARG A 280 -43.70 -7.70 -36.85
C ARG A 280 -42.42 -8.48 -37.16
N ALA A 281 -41.81 -8.91 -36.06
CA ALA A 281 -40.70 -9.86 -35.89
C ALA A 281 -40.79 -11.19 -36.69
N PRO A 282 -39.76 -12.05 -36.72
CA PRO A 282 -39.49 -12.87 -35.53
C PRO A 282 -38.14 -12.66 -34.83
#